data_fc9628c61fe3d81ab47b088d5b28adcb
#
_entry.id   fc9628c61fe3d81ab47b088d5b28adcb
#
_cell.length_a   1.000
_cell.length_b   1.000
_cell.length_c   1.000
_cell.angle_alpha   90.00
_cell.angle_beta   90.00
_cell.angle_gamma   90.00
#
_symmetry.space_group_name_H-M   'P 1'
#
loop_
_entity.id
_entity.type
_entity.pdbx_description
1 polymer ?
#
loop_
_entity_poly.entity_id
_entity_poly.type
_entity_poly.pdbx_seq_one_letter_code
_entity_poly.pdbx_strand_id
1 'polypeptide(L)'
;MLVLSACQHDIVRETDFNVTLDAENTYFVGEPVRFNFTGEVDNIIFYSGETGSQYKYKDRFTVPAEDVKSVNLDMSFQARYGKADAMEIWVSKSFEGLDGEDAAADRAAIKAMVDGGMQGWTKLDYQEGASTKWTEQQFDLSEYVENFTIAFHWCPTDITATQRTYWINGSLSLELAGTDPTKMDISELGFTTVMMNEEIEDPYHKNAGNGSIVLNNPKTAALIFQGVGANALPYALDGWAVSTPAPLNRVANDKAVVIKNLQNYMTTYEYVWNQPGTYEVVFVGTNSDYLSATSEIKTVTVNIIEKF
;
A
#
# COMPACT_ATOMS: atom_id res chain seq x y z
N MET A 1 38.54 16.17 -50.35
CA MET A 1 37.83 17.03 -49.38
C MET A 1 36.54 16.31 -49.05
N LEU A 2 36.52 15.53 -47.94
CA LEU A 2 35.30 14.88 -47.47
C LEU A 2 34.52 15.90 -46.68
N VAL A 3 33.31 16.25 -47.15
CA VAL A 3 32.35 17.01 -46.38
C VAL A 3 31.62 16.00 -45.47
N LEU A 4 31.98 15.97 -44.20
CA LEU A 4 31.21 15.29 -43.18
C LEU A 4 29.93 16.08 -43.02
N SER A 5 28.83 15.55 -43.54
CA SER A 5 27.47 15.98 -43.18
C SER A 5 27.29 15.71 -41.69
N ALA A 6 27.31 16.77 -40.89
CA ALA A 6 26.95 16.66 -39.47
C ALA A 6 25.51 16.18 -39.43
N CYS A 7 25.24 15.15 -38.64
CA CYS A 7 23.87 14.75 -38.31
C CYS A 7 23.15 15.99 -37.77
N GLN A 8 22.13 16.45 -38.46
CA GLN A 8 21.19 17.40 -37.91
C GLN A 8 20.61 16.71 -36.67
N HIS A 9 20.82 17.32 -35.50
CA HIS A 9 20.01 16.97 -34.32
C HIS A 9 18.56 17.20 -34.71
N ASP A 10 17.78 16.13 -34.80
CA ASP A 10 16.34 16.24 -34.92
C ASP A 10 15.85 16.96 -33.64
N ILE A 11 15.49 18.21 -33.78
CA ILE A 11 14.87 19.01 -32.70
C ILE A 11 13.48 18.45 -32.54
N VAL A 12 13.12 18.04 -31.33
CA VAL A 12 11.74 17.61 -30.99
C VAL A 12 10.79 18.71 -31.49
N ARG A 13 9.80 18.30 -32.24
CA ARG A 13 8.78 19.18 -32.76
C ARG A 13 8.05 19.82 -31.57
N GLU A 14 7.91 21.16 -31.60
CA GLU A 14 7.06 21.85 -30.60
C GLU A 14 5.67 21.23 -30.59
N THR A 15 5.08 21.17 -29.41
CA THR A 15 3.73 20.64 -29.24
C THR A 15 2.73 21.72 -29.67
N ASP A 16 2.00 21.48 -30.73
CA ASP A 16 0.83 22.29 -31.12
C ASP A 16 -0.42 21.43 -30.92
N PHE A 17 -1.13 21.66 -29.84
CA PHE A 17 -2.23 20.81 -29.41
C PHE A 17 -3.36 21.64 -28.80
N ASN A 18 -4.58 21.43 -29.29
CA ASN A 18 -5.76 22.05 -28.69
C ASN A 18 -6.93 21.09 -28.61
N VAL A 19 -7.84 21.33 -27.64
CA VAL A 19 -9.02 20.51 -27.36
C VAL A 19 -10.24 21.39 -27.25
N THR A 20 -11.31 21.01 -27.94
CA THR A 20 -12.62 21.70 -27.90
C THR A 20 -13.75 20.69 -27.74
N LEU A 21 -14.87 21.13 -27.17
CA LEU A 21 -16.12 20.37 -27.10
C LEU A 21 -16.99 20.67 -28.35
N ASP A 22 -17.86 19.72 -28.73
CA ASP A 22 -18.79 19.87 -29.86
C ASP A 22 -19.91 20.88 -29.59
N ALA A 23 -20.30 21.02 -28.31
CA ALA A 23 -21.44 21.83 -27.87
C ALA A 23 -21.14 22.60 -26.59
N GLU A 24 -22.17 23.15 -25.99
CA GLU A 24 -22.07 23.66 -24.61
C GLU A 24 -21.58 22.57 -23.66
N ASN A 25 -20.82 22.95 -22.66
CA ASN A 25 -20.12 22.04 -21.70
C ASN A 25 -21.06 21.38 -20.67
N THR A 26 -22.34 21.18 -20.99
CA THR A 26 -23.33 20.49 -20.17
C THR A 26 -23.93 19.31 -20.92
N TYR A 27 -23.85 18.13 -20.34
CA TYR A 27 -24.25 16.85 -20.94
C TYR A 27 -25.03 16.02 -19.92
N PHE A 28 -25.60 14.87 -20.36
CA PHE A 28 -26.38 13.99 -19.49
C PHE A 28 -25.60 12.73 -19.11
N VAL A 29 -25.90 12.23 -17.91
CA VAL A 29 -25.37 10.94 -17.44
C VAL A 29 -25.63 9.85 -18.48
N GLY A 30 -24.59 9.07 -18.79
CA GLY A 30 -24.65 7.95 -19.74
C GLY A 30 -24.59 8.35 -21.22
N GLU A 31 -24.50 9.65 -21.53
CA GLU A 31 -24.34 10.11 -22.92
C GLU A 31 -22.85 10.39 -23.23
N PRO A 32 -22.38 10.08 -24.48
CA PRO A 32 -21.01 10.34 -24.85
C PRO A 32 -20.75 11.85 -25.00
N VAL A 33 -19.67 12.31 -24.39
CA VAL A 33 -19.12 13.64 -24.58
C VAL A 33 -17.97 13.55 -25.57
N ARG A 34 -18.07 14.31 -26.66
CA ARG A 34 -17.05 14.32 -27.73
C ARG A 34 -16.10 15.49 -27.58
N PHE A 35 -14.82 15.17 -27.58
CA PHE A 35 -13.71 16.11 -27.64
C PHE A 35 -13.10 16.11 -29.02
N ASN A 36 -12.85 17.31 -29.58
CA ASN A 36 -12.18 17.48 -30.86
C ASN A 36 -10.75 17.97 -30.63
N PHE A 37 -9.81 17.33 -31.31
CA PHE A 37 -8.40 17.67 -31.26
C PHE A 37 -7.96 18.38 -32.53
N THR A 38 -7.15 19.43 -32.35
CA THR A 38 -6.44 20.11 -33.44
C THR A 38 -4.96 20.22 -33.09
N GLY A 39 -4.13 20.36 -34.15
CA GLY A 39 -2.68 20.33 -34.00
C GLY A 39 -2.10 18.93 -34.16
N GLU A 40 -0.80 18.80 -33.94
CA GLU A 40 -0.05 17.54 -34.11
C GLU A 40 0.72 17.16 -32.87
N VAL A 41 0.33 16.05 -32.27
CA VAL A 41 1.03 15.42 -31.13
C VAL A 41 1.18 13.93 -31.35
N ASP A 42 2.29 13.37 -30.85
CA ASP A 42 2.60 11.95 -30.97
C ASP A 42 1.75 11.11 -30.02
N ASN A 43 1.57 11.59 -28.79
CA ASN A 43 0.82 10.89 -27.75
C ASN A 43 -0.19 11.84 -27.09
N ILE A 44 -1.33 11.29 -26.65
CA ILE A 44 -2.30 11.99 -25.82
C ILE A 44 -2.65 11.07 -24.64
N ILE A 45 -2.52 11.60 -23.43
CA ILE A 45 -3.06 10.99 -22.22
C ILE A 45 -4.23 11.81 -21.70
N PHE A 46 -5.19 11.12 -21.12
CA PHE A 46 -6.49 11.65 -20.72
C PHE A 46 -6.75 11.35 -19.24
N TYR A 47 -7.16 12.38 -18.50
CA TYR A 47 -7.70 12.30 -17.15
C TYR A 47 -9.16 12.73 -17.19
N SER A 48 -10.08 11.86 -16.76
CA SER A 48 -11.52 12.13 -16.84
C SER A 48 -12.05 13.15 -15.83
N GLY A 49 -11.25 13.45 -14.79
CA GLY A 49 -11.68 14.27 -13.66
C GLY A 49 -12.47 13.52 -12.60
N GLU A 50 -12.79 12.23 -12.83
CA GLU A 50 -13.42 11.37 -11.84
C GLU A 50 -12.44 10.98 -10.73
N THR A 51 -12.95 10.51 -9.59
CA THR A 51 -12.12 9.96 -8.52
C THR A 51 -11.21 8.85 -9.07
N GLY A 52 -9.90 8.96 -8.81
CA GLY A 52 -8.88 8.06 -9.33
C GLY A 52 -8.35 8.43 -10.72
N SER A 53 -8.88 9.51 -11.35
CA SER A 53 -8.44 10.05 -12.65
C SER A 53 -8.47 11.58 -12.69
N GLN A 54 -7.93 12.22 -11.65
CA GLN A 54 -7.80 13.68 -11.56
C GLN A 54 -6.33 14.08 -11.76
N TYR A 55 -6.07 14.94 -12.75
CA TYR A 55 -4.71 15.36 -13.07
C TYR A 55 -3.94 15.97 -11.88
N LYS A 56 -4.62 16.75 -11.03
CA LYS A 56 -4.02 17.36 -9.82
C LYS A 56 -3.46 16.34 -8.83
N TYR A 57 -3.91 15.08 -8.89
CA TYR A 57 -3.50 13.99 -8.01
C TYR A 57 -2.61 12.94 -8.69
N LYS A 58 -2.12 13.21 -9.89
CA LYS A 58 -1.26 12.29 -10.67
C LYS A 58 0.05 11.87 -9.97
N ASP A 59 0.55 12.74 -9.10
CA ASP A 59 1.80 12.52 -8.34
C ASP A 59 1.53 12.38 -6.83
N ARG A 60 0.25 12.22 -6.42
CA ARG A 60 -0.14 12.07 -5.03
C ARG A 60 0.06 10.62 -4.59
N PHE A 61 0.93 10.39 -3.61
CA PHE A 61 1.16 9.08 -2.99
C PHE A 61 0.75 9.04 -1.52
N THR A 62 0.47 10.20 -0.93
CA THR A 62 -0.02 10.36 0.45
C THR A 62 -1.10 11.43 0.50
N VAL A 63 -1.93 11.39 1.53
CA VAL A 63 -2.87 12.45 1.87
C VAL A 63 -2.47 13.07 3.20
N PRO A 64 -2.75 14.37 3.46
CA PRO A 64 -2.58 14.96 4.77
C PRO A 64 -3.34 14.18 5.85
N ALA A 65 -2.79 14.13 7.06
CA ALA A 65 -3.42 13.37 8.15
C ALA A 65 -4.82 13.87 8.49
N GLU A 66 -5.05 15.18 8.34
CA GLU A 66 -6.34 15.83 8.55
C GLU A 66 -7.43 15.43 7.54
N ASP A 67 -7.05 14.89 6.38
CA ASP A 67 -7.97 14.40 5.35
C ASP A 67 -8.33 12.92 5.58
N VAL A 68 -7.66 12.24 6.51
CA VAL A 68 -7.93 10.86 6.87
C VAL A 68 -9.08 10.82 7.87
N LYS A 69 -10.15 10.15 7.52
CA LYS A 69 -11.33 9.99 8.37
C LYS A 69 -11.14 8.89 9.42
N SER A 70 -10.59 7.77 9.01
CA SER A 70 -10.24 6.68 9.91
C SER A 70 -9.16 5.77 9.32
N VAL A 71 -8.38 5.16 10.21
CA VAL A 71 -7.50 4.03 9.89
C VAL A 71 -7.83 2.91 10.87
N ASN A 72 -8.26 1.77 10.36
CA ASN A 72 -8.60 0.62 11.16
C ASN A 72 -7.74 -0.59 10.79
N LEU A 73 -7.30 -1.31 11.83
CA LEU A 73 -6.68 -2.62 11.68
C LEU A 73 -7.71 -3.68 12.07
N ASP A 74 -8.23 -4.39 11.09
CA ASP A 74 -9.07 -5.56 11.30
C ASP A 74 -8.17 -6.78 11.39
N MET A 75 -8.20 -7.50 12.51
CA MET A 75 -7.40 -8.69 12.73
C MET A 75 -8.24 -9.88 13.12
N SER A 76 -7.84 -11.06 12.66
CA SER A 76 -8.40 -12.32 13.12
C SER A 76 -7.30 -13.25 13.62
N PHE A 77 -7.57 -13.87 14.76
CA PHE A 77 -6.64 -14.71 15.48
C PHE A 77 -7.19 -16.12 15.64
N GLN A 78 -6.34 -17.10 15.49
CA GLN A 78 -6.60 -18.45 15.94
C GLN A 78 -5.41 -18.92 16.79
N ALA A 79 -5.65 -19.08 18.09
CA ALA A 79 -4.64 -19.54 19.04
C ALA A 79 -4.87 -21.02 19.35
N ARG A 80 -3.84 -21.84 19.12
CA ARG A 80 -3.92 -23.29 19.19
C ARG A 80 -2.92 -23.85 20.18
N TYR A 81 -3.34 -24.89 20.89
CA TYR A 81 -2.48 -25.62 21.86
C TYR A 81 -1.97 -24.73 23.00
N GLY A 82 -1.24 -25.30 23.90
CA GLY A 82 -0.49 -24.59 24.94
C GLY A 82 -1.33 -23.70 25.86
N LYS A 83 -0.63 -22.93 26.67
CA LYS A 83 -1.23 -21.95 27.57
C LYS A 83 -1.53 -20.64 26.86
N ALA A 84 -2.58 -19.95 27.31
CA ALA A 84 -2.94 -18.61 26.87
C ALA A 84 -1.84 -17.59 27.23
N ASP A 85 -1.99 -16.37 26.72
CA ASP A 85 -1.13 -15.21 27.00
C ASP A 85 0.35 -15.41 26.58
N ALA A 86 0.57 -16.11 25.49
CA ALA A 86 1.90 -16.32 24.91
C ALA A 86 2.22 -15.40 23.73
N MET A 87 1.43 -14.35 23.52
CA MET A 87 1.60 -13.35 22.46
C MET A 87 1.31 -11.96 23.01
N GLU A 88 2.14 -11.00 22.66
CA GLU A 88 1.90 -9.58 22.86
C GLU A 88 1.89 -8.87 21.50
N ILE A 89 1.03 -7.86 21.36
CA ILE A 89 0.94 -7.05 20.14
C ILE A 89 1.23 -5.62 20.51
N TRP A 90 2.17 -5.02 19.81
CA TRP A 90 2.64 -3.67 20.08
C TRP A 90 2.60 -2.82 18.80
N VAL A 91 2.28 -1.55 18.94
CA VAL A 91 2.30 -0.58 17.83
C VAL A 91 3.16 0.63 18.20
N SER A 92 3.84 1.19 17.23
CA SER A 92 4.69 2.38 17.42
C SER A 92 4.56 3.33 16.24
N LYS A 93 4.70 4.62 16.52
CA LYS A 93 4.83 5.69 15.50
C LYS A 93 6.25 6.28 15.42
N SER A 94 7.19 5.75 16.18
CA SER A 94 8.55 6.28 16.30
C SER A 94 9.65 5.24 16.14
N PHE A 95 9.30 3.96 15.92
CA PHE A 95 10.30 2.93 15.66
C PHE A 95 10.89 3.08 14.26
N GLU A 96 12.22 3.00 14.15
CA GLU A 96 12.92 3.25 12.88
C GLU A 96 13.05 2.00 11.99
N GLY A 97 12.68 0.82 12.51
CA GLY A 97 12.72 -0.47 11.81
C GLY A 97 13.86 -1.38 12.24
N LEU A 98 13.82 -2.58 11.71
CA LEU A 98 14.90 -3.56 11.74
C LEU A 98 15.65 -3.54 10.39
N ASP A 99 16.93 -3.96 10.40
CA ASP A 99 17.73 -4.08 9.18
C ASP A 99 17.21 -5.22 8.28
N GLY A 100 16.91 -6.38 8.88
CA GLY A 100 16.45 -7.57 8.17
C GLY A 100 17.55 -8.39 7.50
N GLU A 101 18.79 -7.94 7.55
CA GLU A 101 19.98 -8.58 6.97
C GLU A 101 21.06 -8.83 8.04
N ASP A 102 21.18 -7.96 9.06
CA ASP A 102 22.10 -8.12 10.20
C ASP A 102 21.35 -8.63 11.44
N ALA A 103 21.36 -9.93 11.63
CA ALA A 103 20.69 -10.60 12.73
C ALA A 103 21.21 -10.18 14.13
N ALA A 104 22.46 -9.82 14.25
CA ALA A 104 23.03 -9.36 15.52
C ALA A 104 22.55 -7.94 15.85
N ALA A 105 22.50 -7.07 14.86
CA ALA A 105 21.96 -5.72 14.98
C ALA A 105 20.46 -5.77 15.32
N ASP A 106 19.69 -6.61 14.66
CA ASP A 106 18.24 -6.75 14.90
C ASP A 106 17.93 -7.31 16.28
N ARG A 107 18.66 -8.35 16.76
CA ARG A 107 18.55 -8.83 18.15
C ARG A 107 18.90 -7.73 19.15
N ALA A 108 19.96 -6.96 18.89
CA ALA A 108 20.36 -5.86 19.75
C ALA A 108 19.31 -4.74 19.79
N ALA A 109 18.70 -4.41 18.65
CA ALA A 109 17.62 -3.43 18.57
C ALA A 109 16.37 -3.86 19.34
N ILE A 110 15.93 -5.11 19.18
CA ILE A 110 14.82 -5.68 19.94
C ILE A 110 15.14 -5.71 21.45
N LYS A 111 16.33 -6.16 21.82
CA LYS A 111 16.76 -6.17 23.21
C LYS A 111 16.75 -4.77 23.82
N ALA A 112 17.27 -3.77 23.12
CA ALA A 112 17.27 -2.39 23.58
C ALA A 112 15.84 -1.85 23.77
N MET A 113 14.92 -2.20 22.88
CA MET A 113 13.50 -1.85 22.95
C MET A 113 12.87 -2.46 24.23
N VAL A 114 13.08 -3.75 24.49
CA VAL A 114 12.55 -4.46 25.66
C VAL A 114 13.19 -3.93 26.95
N ASP A 115 14.52 -3.81 27.00
CA ASP A 115 15.26 -3.30 28.17
C ASP A 115 14.88 -1.85 28.50
N GLY A 116 14.52 -1.07 27.47
CA GLY A 116 13.98 0.29 27.58
C GLY A 116 12.51 0.35 28.03
N GLY A 117 11.90 -0.79 28.37
CA GLY A 117 10.50 -0.87 28.83
C GLY A 117 9.49 -0.54 27.74
N MET A 118 9.78 -0.84 26.48
CA MET A 118 8.90 -0.59 25.32
C MET A 118 8.52 0.90 25.18
N GLN A 119 9.46 1.81 25.49
CA GLN A 119 9.21 3.25 25.37
C GLN A 119 8.91 3.62 23.89
N GLY A 120 7.85 4.37 23.67
CA GLY A 120 7.37 4.72 22.32
C GLY A 120 6.51 3.65 21.65
N TRP A 121 6.20 2.58 22.37
CA TRP A 121 5.30 1.53 21.95
C TRP A 121 4.02 1.53 22.79
N THR A 122 2.90 1.21 22.17
CA THR A 122 1.61 1.00 22.83
C THR A 122 1.20 -0.46 22.65
N LYS A 123 0.90 -1.14 23.77
CA LYS A 123 0.39 -2.51 23.73
C LYS A 123 -1.08 -2.49 23.31
N LEU A 124 -1.43 -3.33 22.35
CA LEU A 124 -2.82 -3.55 21.98
C LEU A 124 -3.42 -4.65 22.85
N ASP A 125 -4.54 -4.35 23.47
CA ASP A 125 -5.32 -5.34 24.21
C ASP A 125 -6.12 -6.17 23.21
N TYR A 126 -5.84 -7.46 23.12
CA TYR A 126 -6.54 -8.37 22.24
C TYR A 126 -7.03 -9.61 23.00
N GLN A 127 -8.01 -10.30 22.42
CA GLN A 127 -8.55 -11.53 22.97
C GLN A 127 -8.12 -12.73 22.12
N GLU A 128 -7.43 -13.67 22.70
CA GLU A 128 -6.93 -14.84 21.98
C GLU A 128 -8.02 -15.72 21.35
N GLY A 129 -9.21 -15.73 21.90
CA GLY A 129 -10.27 -16.62 21.49
C GLY A 129 -10.02 -18.09 21.84
N ALA A 130 -10.96 -18.95 21.48
CA ALA A 130 -10.86 -20.39 21.72
C ALA A 130 -10.03 -21.10 20.65
N SER A 131 -9.34 -22.16 21.04
CA SER A 131 -8.24 -22.85 20.33
C SER A 131 -8.53 -23.38 18.93
N THR A 132 -9.73 -23.24 18.38
CA THR A 132 -10.10 -23.75 17.04
C THR A 132 -10.99 -22.79 16.26
N LYS A 133 -11.30 -21.63 16.80
CA LYS A 133 -12.14 -20.61 16.16
C LYS A 133 -11.36 -19.34 15.93
N TRP A 134 -11.62 -18.73 14.81
CA TRP A 134 -11.14 -17.37 14.55
C TRP A 134 -11.88 -16.38 15.45
N THR A 135 -11.13 -15.47 16.06
CA THR A 135 -11.65 -14.34 16.84
C THR A 135 -11.29 -13.08 16.08
N GLU A 136 -12.29 -12.31 15.73
CA GLU A 136 -12.13 -11.07 14.97
C GLU A 136 -12.11 -9.88 15.92
N GLN A 137 -11.20 -8.94 15.68
CA GLN A 137 -11.06 -7.71 16.45
C GLN A 137 -10.64 -6.57 15.54
N GLN A 138 -11.04 -5.36 15.90
CA GLN A 138 -10.70 -4.13 15.21
C GLN A 138 -9.98 -3.18 16.16
N PHE A 139 -8.94 -2.55 15.66
CA PHE A 139 -8.16 -1.53 16.37
C PHE A 139 -8.17 -0.23 15.57
N ASP A 140 -8.45 0.88 16.26
CA ASP A 140 -8.31 2.22 15.68
C ASP A 140 -6.83 2.62 15.68
N LEU A 141 -6.30 2.91 14.50
CA LEU A 141 -4.92 3.34 14.28
C LEU A 141 -4.83 4.79 13.79
N SER A 142 -5.87 5.61 14.00
CA SER A 142 -5.93 6.99 13.52
C SER A 142 -4.79 7.87 14.06
N GLU A 143 -4.20 7.51 15.20
CA GLU A 143 -3.01 8.20 15.73
C GLU A 143 -1.69 7.83 15.04
N TYR A 144 -1.69 6.77 14.20
CA TYR A 144 -0.51 6.21 13.54
C TYR A 144 -0.46 6.52 12.04
N VAL A 145 -1.24 7.49 11.59
CA VAL A 145 -1.42 7.82 10.16
C VAL A 145 -0.10 8.11 9.46
N GLU A 146 0.79 8.90 10.09
CA GLU A 146 2.02 9.38 9.45
C GLU A 146 3.16 8.35 9.52
N ASN A 147 3.17 7.52 10.54
CA ASN A 147 4.14 6.42 10.68
C ASN A 147 3.56 5.32 11.57
N PHE A 148 3.70 4.09 11.12
CA PHE A 148 3.16 2.92 11.77
C PHE A 148 4.14 1.75 11.70
N THR A 149 4.34 1.13 12.84
CA THR A 149 5.01 -0.17 12.97
C THR A 149 4.18 -1.04 13.89
N ILE A 150 3.95 -2.30 13.53
CA ILE A 150 3.36 -3.31 14.39
C ILE A 150 4.38 -4.39 14.70
N ALA A 151 4.42 -4.82 15.94
CA ALA A 151 5.27 -5.90 16.40
C ALA A 151 4.44 -6.96 17.14
N PHE A 152 4.67 -8.21 16.79
CA PHE A 152 4.16 -9.38 17.48
C PHE A 152 5.30 -10.03 18.26
N HIS A 153 5.16 -10.10 19.58
CA HIS A 153 6.09 -10.77 20.45
C HIS A 153 5.51 -12.09 20.91
N TRP A 154 6.07 -13.18 20.41
CA TRP A 154 5.68 -14.54 20.76
C TRP A 154 6.58 -15.07 21.88
N CYS A 155 6.03 -15.19 23.09
CA CYS A 155 6.77 -15.46 24.32
C CYS A 155 6.09 -16.51 25.21
N PRO A 156 5.92 -17.76 24.74
CA PRO A 156 5.43 -18.84 25.61
C PRO A 156 6.39 -19.06 26.78
N THR A 157 5.85 -19.28 27.97
CA THR A 157 6.66 -19.35 29.22
C THR A 157 6.84 -20.75 29.76
N ASP A 158 6.12 -21.77 29.23
CA ASP A 158 6.11 -23.12 29.78
C ASP A 158 6.52 -24.15 28.73
N ILE A 159 7.70 -24.76 28.94
CA ILE A 159 8.23 -25.83 28.08
C ILE A 159 7.63 -27.19 28.38
N THR A 160 7.03 -27.40 29.55
CA THR A 160 6.44 -28.68 29.95
C THR A 160 5.08 -28.93 29.30
N ALA A 161 4.50 -27.92 28.72
CA ALA A 161 3.31 -27.98 27.86
C ALA A 161 3.69 -27.71 26.41
N THR A 162 2.81 -28.09 25.47
CA THR A 162 2.93 -27.66 24.08
C THR A 162 2.94 -26.14 24.01
N GLN A 163 3.94 -25.54 23.38
CA GLN A 163 4.04 -24.11 23.22
C GLN A 163 2.98 -23.63 22.22
N ARG A 164 2.35 -22.48 22.50
CA ARG A 164 1.16 -22.03 21.79
C ARG A 164 1.48 -21.61 20.36
N THR A 165 0.64 -22.07 19.44
CA THR A 165 0.68 -21.70 18.02
C THR A 165 -0.35 -20.62 17.74
N TYR A 166 0.04 -19.58 17.00
CA TYR A 166 -0.87 -18.54 16.55
C TYR A 166 -0.95 -18.50 15.03
N TRP A 167 -2.15 -18.39 14.51
CA TRP A 167 -2.44 -18.03 13.13
C TRP A 167 -3.12 -16.68 13.12
N ILE A 168 -2.55 -15.74 12.36
CA ILE A 168 -2.98 -14.33 12.36
C ILE A 168 -3.21 -13.89 10.92
N ASN A 169 -4.39 -13.34 10.66
CA ASN A 169 -4.72 -12.58 9.45
C ASN A 169 -5.10 -11.17 9.85
N GLY A 170 -5.01 -10.25 8.91
CA GLY A 170 -5.49 -8.89 9.13
C GLY A 170 -5.46 -8.06 7.87
N SER A 171 -6.15 -6.95 7.93
CA SER A 171 -6.13 -5.92 6.90
C SER A 171 -6.17 -4.54 7.53
N LEU A 172 -5.44 -3.62 6.94
CA LEU A 172 -5.53 -2.20 7.21
C LEU A 172 -6.56 -1.58 6.27
N SER A 173 -7.48 -0.81 6.79
CA SER A 173 -8.42 -0.02 6.01
C SER A 173 -8.22 1.47 6.27
N LEU A 174 -8.07 2.22 5.17
CA LEU A 174 -7.95 3.67 5.17
C LEU A 174 -9.24 4.26 4.58
N GLU A 175 -9.94 5.10 5.32
CA GLU A 175 -11.11 5.84 4.85
C GLU A 175 -10.78 7.32 4.71
N LEU A 176 -11.02 7.86 3.52
CA LEU A 176 -10.93 9.28 3.23
C LEU A 176 -12.34 9.87 3.08
N ALA A 177 -12.48 11.18 3.30
CA ALA A 177 -13.78 11.85 3.12
C ALA A 177 -14.27 11.71 1.67
N GLY A 178 -15.45 11.10 1.50
CA GLY A 178 -16.11 10.98 0.19
C GLY A 178 -15.57 9.89 -0.74
N THR A 179 -14.77 8.95 -0.23
CA THR A 179 -14.29 7.78 -0.99
C THR A 179 -14.62 6.48 -0.28
N ASP A 180 -14.65 5.38 -1.05
CA ASP A 180 -14.69 4.05 -0.46
C ASP A 180 -13.37 3.74 0.26
N PRO A 181 -13.42 3.00 1.39
CA PRO A 181 -12.21 2.60 2.09
C PRO A 181 -11.28 1.76 1.21
N THR A 182 -9.99 2.10 1.21
CA THR A 182 -8.96 1.24 0.64
C THR A 182 -8.53 0.20 1.67
N LYS A 183 -8.21 -1.03 1.23
CA LYS A 183 -7.74 -2.11 2.10
C LYS A 183 -6.38 -2.60 1.64
N MET A 184 -5.53 -2.93 2.61
CA MET A 184 -4.21 -3.53 2.43
C MET A 184 -4.09 -4.72 3.38
N ASP A 185 -3.64 -5.87 2.89
CA ASP A 185 -3.37 -7.04 3.75
C ASP A 185 -2.17 -6.77 4.65
N ILE A 186 -2.19 -7.24 5.92
CA ILE A 186 -1.06 -7.03 6.83
C ILE A 186 0.23 -7.67 6.33
N SER A 187 0.16 -8.69 5.51
CA SER A 187 1.33 -9.30 4.88
C SER A 187 2.12 -8.34 3.97
N GLU A 188 1.47 -7.29 3.49
CA GLU A 188 2.10 -6.24 2.67
C GLU A 188 2.93 -5.24 3.49
N LEU A 189 2.85 -5.30 4.82
CA LEU A 189 3.65 -4.43 5.72
C LEU A 189 5.15 -4.80 5.75
N GLY A 190 5.55 -5.94 5.18
CA GLY A 190 6.96 -6.34 5.13
C GLY A 190 7.51 -6.67 6.52
N PHE A 191 7.24 -7.87 7.04
CA PHE A 191 7.72 -8.28 8.34
C PHE A 191 9.15 -8.82 8.30
N THR A 192 9.96 -8.37 9.26
CA THR A 192 11.20 -9.04 9.67
C THR A 192 10.91 -9.90 10.89
N THR A 193 11.25 -11.19 10.83
CA THR A 193 11.07 -12.14 11.94
C THR A 193 12.40 -12.39 12.60
N VAL A 194 12.46 -12.33 13.94
CA VAL A 194 13.69 -12.53 14.71
C VAL A 194 13.43 -13.43 15.90
N MET A 195 14.13 -14.57 15.97
CA MET A 195 14.17 -15.42 17.14
C MET A 195 15.25 -14.93 18.11
N MET A 196 14.88 -14.65 19.34
CA MET A 196 15.79 -14.10 20.37
C MET A 196 16.59 -15.17 21.09
N ASN A 197 16.16 -16.44 21.01
CA ASN A 197 16.87 -17.57 21.61
C ASN A 197 18.30 -17.70 21.04
N GLU A 198 19.32 -17.70 21.92
CA GLU A 198 20.73 -17.77 21.49
C GLU A 198 21.09 -19.14 20.91
N GLU A 199 20.34 -20.18 21.23
CA GLU A 199 20.50 -21.55 20.74
C GLU A 199 20.06 -21.70 19.28
N ILE A 200 19.36 -20.69 18.72
CA ILE A 200 18.92 -20.69 17.32
C ILE A 200 19.97 -19.97 16.48
N GLU A 201 20.72 -20.73 15.67
CA GLU A 201 21.83 -20.24 14.85
C GLU A 201 21.35 -19.27 13.76
N ASP A 202 20.20 -19.55 13.12
CA ASP A 202 19.56 -18.66 12.17
C ASP A 202 18.39 -17.91 12.82
N PRO A 203 18.60 -16.66 13.30
CA PRO A 203 17.56 -15.89 13.99
C PRO A 203 16.37 -15.55 13.10
N TYR A 204 16.57 -15.43 11.81
CA TYR A 204 15.49 -15.12 10.88
C TYR A 204 14.60 -16.33 10.55
N HIS A 205 15.10 -17.52 10.84
CA HIS A 205 14.44 -18.83 10.77
C HIS A 205 13.26 -18.88 9.78
N LYS A 206 13.58 -18.64 8.51
CA LYS A 206 12.59 -18.47 7.41
C LYS A 206 11.94 -19.79 6.97
N ASN A 207 12.35 -20.93 7.53
CA ASN A 207 11.88 -22.23 7.09
C ASN A 207 10.74 -22.76 7.96
N ALA A 208 9.67 -23.18 7.28
CA ALA A 208 8.47 -23.73 7.88
C ALA A 208 8.77 -25.01 8.70
N GLY A 209 8.85 -24.86 10.00
CA GLY A 209 8.99 -25.96 10.95
C GLY A 209 8.43 -25.56 12.32
N ASN A 210 8.31 -26.55 13.20
CA ASN A 210 7.96 -26.25 14.59
C ASN A 210 9.03 -25.37 15.23
N GLY A 211 8.62 -24.34 15.96
CA GLY A 211 9.53 -23.39 16.58
C GLY A 211 9.92 -22.22 15.68
N SER A 212 9.16 -21.93 14.64
CA SER A 212 9.43 -20.86 13.68
C SER A 212 8.27 -19.88 13.52
N ILE A 213 8.58 -18.74 12.93
CA ILE A 213 7.59 -17.76 12.46
C ILE A 213 7.55 -17.83 10.93
N VAL A 214 6.37 -18.13 10.37
CA VAL A 214 6.16 -18.27 8.93
C VAL A 214 5.34 -17.09 8.43
N LEU A 215 5.84 -16.41 7.39
CA LEU A 215 5.17 -15.31 6.72
C LEU A 215 4.46 -15.77 5.45
N ASN A 216 3.35 -15.13 5.14
CA ASN A 216 2.65 -15.24 3.85
C ASN A 216 2.32 -16.69 3.44
N ASN A 217 1.70 -17.45 4.33
CA ASN A 217 1.16 -18.74 3.94
C ASN A 217 -0.25 -18.57 3.35
N PRO A 218 -0.41 -18.64 2.01
CA PRO A 218 -1.69 -18.33 1.35
C PRO A 218 -2.81 -19.34 1.65
N LYS A 219 -2.46 -20.47 2.30
CA LYS A 219 -3.43 -21.53 2.63
C LYS A 219 -3.96 -21.41 4.06
N THR A 220 -3.27 -20.66 4.93
CA THR A 220 -3.57 -20.67 6.36
C THR A 220 -3.69 -19.30 6.95
N ALA A 221 -2.64 -18.49 6.94
CA ALA A 221 -2.62 -17.17 7.58
C ALA A 221 -1.46 -16.31 7.06
N ALA A 222 -1.59 -15.00 7.22
CA ALA A 222 -0.54 -14.04 6.88
C ALA A 222 0.70 -14.23 7.77
N LEU A 223 0.50 -14.49 9.08
CA LEU A 223 1.57 -14.81 10.02
C LEU A 223 1.19 -16.08 10.79
N ILE A 224 2.17 -16.97 10.95
CA ILE A 224 2.05 -18.19 11.73
C ILE A 224 3.22 -18.28 12.71
N PHE A 225 2.93 -18.27 13.99
CA PHE A 225 3.88 -18.56 15.08
C PHE A 225 3.70 -20.00 15.48
N GLN A 226 4.62 -20.85 15.06
CA GLN A 226 4.44 -22.32 15.14
C GLN A 226 5.13 -22.90 16.37
N GLY A 227 4.35 -23.17 17.43
CA GLY A 227 4.83 -23.77 18.65
C GLY A 227 5.39 -25.19 18.49
N VAL A 228 6.12 -25.64 19.48
CA VAL A 228 6.67 -26.99 19.59
C VAL A 228 5.92 -27.80 20.65
N GLY A 229 6.02 -29.12 20.56
CA GLY A 229 5.47 -30.03 21.56
C GLY A 229 6.10 -29.88 22.95
N ALA A 230 5.41 -30.39 23.97
CA ALA A 230 5.90 -30.39 25.35
C ALA A 230 7.30 -31.03 25.45
N ASN A 231 8.21 -30.37 26.14
CA ASN A 231 9.62 -30.78 26.34
C ASN A 231 10.41 -31.03 25.03
N ALA A 232 9.94 -30.51 23.89
CA ALA A 232 10.64 -30.69 22.60
C ALA A 232 11.92 -29.84 22.51
N LEU A 233 11.97 -28.72 23.23
CA LEU A 233 13.15 -27.87 23.39
C LEU A 233 13.46 -27.66 24.88
N PRO A 234 14.72 -27.44 25.25
CA PRO A 234 15.11 -27.14 26.65
C PRO A 234 14.81 -25.70 27.05
N TYR A 235 14.25 -24.87 26.16
CA TYR A 235 13.95 -23.47 26.37
C TYR A 235 12.56 -23.12 25.84
N ALA A 236 11.98 -22.07 26.36
CA ALA A 236 10.79 -21.43 25.77
C ALA A 236 11.19 -20.60 24.55
N LEU A 237 10.35 -20.64 23.52
CA LEU A 237 10.57 -19.83 22.32
C LEU A 237 10.36 -18.34 22.65
N ASP A 238 11.19 -17.51 22.08
CA ASP A 238 11.10 -16.05 22.14
C ASP A 238 11.30 -15.51 20.72
N GLY A 239 10.22 -15.05 20.10
CA GLY A 239 10.22 -14.65 18.71
C GLY A 239 9.45 -13.37 18.46
N TRP A 240 9.98 -12.58 17.56
CA TRP A 240 9.40 -11.32 17.14
C TRP A 240 9.09 -11.33 15.66
N ALA A 241 7.96 -10.74 15.26
CA ALA A 241 7.67 -10.33 13.89
C ALA A 241 7.39 -8.83 13.92
N VAL A 242 8.25 -8.05 13.30
CA VAL A 242 8.18 -6.59 13.31
C VAL A 242 8.00 -6.08 11.89
N SER A 243 6.97 -5.26 11.65
CA SER A 243 6.73 -4.70 10.33
C SER A 243 7.74 -3.61 9.98
N THR A 244 7.96 -3.41 8.70
CA THR A 244 8.67 -2.23 8.22
C THR A 244 7.87 -0.97 8.56
N PRO A 245 8.50 0.08 9.14
CA PRO A 245 7.82 1.35 9.37
C PRO A 245 7.26 1.93 8.07
N ALA A 246 6.01 2.35 8.08
CA ALA A 246 5.36 2.90 6.91
C ALA A 246 4.26 3.88 7.29
N PRO A 247 4.04 4.95 6.50
CA PRO A 247 2.87 5.80 6.66
C PRO A 247 1.60 5.05 6.22
N LEU A 248 0.51 5.21 6.97
CA LEU A 248 -0.79 4.59 6.67
C LEU A 248 -1.68 5.47 5.77
N ASN A 249 -1.33 6.72 5.55
CA ASN A 249 -2.03 7.65 4.66
C ASN A 249 -1.59 7.55 3.19
N ARG A 250 -1.02 6.41 2.81
CA ARG A 250 -0.69 6.14 1.41
C ARG A 250 -1.94 5.93 0.58
N VAL A 251 -1.93 6.54 -0.59
CA VAL A 251 -2.99 6.39 -1.59
C VAL A 251 -2.37 6.08 -2.94
N ALA A 252 -3.12 5.40 -3.79
CA ALA A 252 -2.71 5.28 -5.18
C ALA A 252 -2.82 6.65 -5.85
N ASN A 253 -1.83 7.00 -6.65
CA ASN A 253 -1.92 8.19 -7.48
C ASN A 253 -3.00 7.99 -8.57
N ASP A 254 -3.63 9.11 -8.95
CA ASP A 254 -4.63 9.10 -10.00
C ASP A 254 -3.99 8.76 -11.35
N LYS A 255 -4.71 7.97 -12.15
CA LYS A 255 -4.19 7.39 -13.39
C LYS A 255 -4.80 8.04 -14.60
N ALA A 256 -3.96 8.24 -15.62
CA ALA A 256 -4.39 8.60 -16.95
C ALA A 256 -4.70 7.38 -17.81
N VAL A 257 -5.46 7.63 -18.88
CA VAL A 257 -5.64 6.69 -19.98
C VAL A 257 -4.86 7.20 -21.20
N VAL A 258 -4.05 6.35 -21.81
CA VAL A 258 -3.40 6.66 -23.09
C VAL A 258 -4.44 6.48 -24.18
N ILE A 259 -4.87 7.57 -24.81
CA ILE A 259 -5.90 7.55 -25.86
C ILE A 259 -5.32 7.63 -27.27
N LYS A 260 -4.10 8.19 -27.44
CA LYS A 260 -3.38 8.28 -28.70
C LYS A 260 -1.90 7.92 -28.50
N ASN A 261 -1.34 7.22 -29.46
CA ASN A 261 0.10 6.99 -29.60
C ASN A 261 0.55 7.25 -31.04
N LEU A 262 1.86 7.14 -31.31
CA LEU A 262 2.46 7.36 -32.64
C LEU A 262 1.81 6.57 -33.79
N GLN A 263 1.20 5.42 -33.50
CA GLN A 263 0.64 4.54 -34.53
C GLN A 263 -0.79 4.91 -34.93
N ASN A 264 -1.47 5.74 -34.11
CA ASN A 264 -2.87 6.07 -34.32
C ASN A 264 -3.05 7.55 -34.64
N TYR A 265 -3.75 7.84 -35.75
CA TYR A 265 -4.25 9.18 -36.03
C TYR A 265 -5.58 9.38 -35.33
N MET A 266 -5.72 10.47 -34.57
CA MET A 266 -6.93 10.75 -33.79
C MET A 266 -7.26 12.25 -33.86
N THR A 267 -8.46 12.57 -34.24
CA THR A 267 -9.01 13.93 -34.25
C THR A 267 -10.16 14.12 -33.27
N THR A 268 -10.71 13.02 -32.77
CA THR A 268 -11.83 13.06 -31.82
C THR A 268 -11.68 11.93 -30.80
N TYR A 269 -12.20 12.17 -29.59
CA TYR A 269 -12.32 11.17 -28.53
C TYR A 269 -13.66 11.33 -27.83
N GLU A 270 -14.30 10.21 -27.45
CA GLU A 270 -15.57 10.20 -26.74
C GLU A 270 -15.41 9.52 -25.40
N TYR A 271 -16.01 10.11 -24.36
CA TYR A 271 -16.04 9.55 -23.02
C TYR A 271 -17.44 9.67 -22.40
N VAL A 272 -17.81 8.69 -21.55
CA VAL A 272 -19.12 8.61 -20.90
C VAL A 272 -18.95 8.66 -19.40
N TRP A 273 -19.58 9.65 -18.75
CA TRP A 273 -19.68 9.72 -17.30
C TRP A 273 -20.99 9.04 -16.84
N ASN A 274 -20.88 8.23 -15.79
CA ASN A 274 -22.01 7.49 -15.21
C ASN A 274 -22.56 8.14 -13.92
N GLN A 275 -22.00 9.27 -13.53
CA GLN A 275 -22.45 10.03 -12.36
C GLN A 275 -22.57 11.50 -12.72
N PRO A 276 -23.56 12.22 -12.14
CA PRO A 276 -23.67 13.67 -12.33
C PRO A 276 -22.52 14.36 -11.59
N GLY A 277 -22.04 15.47 -12.13
CA GLY A 277 -20.96 16.26 -11.53
C GLY A 277 -20.33 17.25 -12.47
N THR A 278 -19.45 18.07 -11.93
CA THR A 278 -18.57 18.95 -12.72
C THR A 278 -17.18 18.37 -12.73
N TYR A 279 -16.67 18.00 -13.89
CA TYR A 279 -15.41 17.33 -14.09
C TYR A 279 -14.39 18.28 -14.73
N GLU A 280 -13.21 18.38 -14.13
CA GLU A 280 -12.05 19.02 -14.72
C GLU A 280 -11.29 17.97 -15.53
N VAL A 281 -11.55 17.94 -16.81
CA VAL A 281 -10.97 17.00 -17.76
C VAL A 281 -9.64 17.53 -18.25
N VAL A 282 -8.58 16.71 -18.19
CA VAL A 282 -7.25 17.13 -18.62
C VAL A 282 -6.71 16.20 -19.68
N PHE A 283 -6.20 16.81 -20.75
CA PHE A 283 -5.45 16.14 -21.82
C PHE A 283 -4.00 16.62 -21.80
N VAL A 284 -3.06 15.71 -21.89
CA VAL A 284 -1.63 16.03 -22.05
C VAL A 284 -1.18 15.50 -23.41
N GLY A 285 -0.93 16.41 -24.34
CA GLY A 285 -0.32 16.11 -25.62
C GLY A 285 1.19 16.14 -25.51
N THR A 286 1.90 15.14 -26.09
CA THR A 286 3.36 15.02 -26.00
C THR A 286 3.95 14.67 -27.35
N ASN A 287 5.02 15.37 -27.75
CA ASN A 287 5.96 14.98 -28.80
C ASN A 287 7.28 14.55 -28.16
N SER A 288 7.85 13.45 -28.62
CA SER A 288 9.09 12.96 -28.03
C SER A 288 10.01 12.28 -29.06
N ASP A 289 11.31 12.43 -28.89
CA ASP A 289 12.34 11.63 -29.52
C ASP A 289 13.18 10.91 -28.44
N TYR A 290 14.32 10.35 -28.85
CA TYR A 290 15.19 9.61 -27.93
C TYR A 290 16.00 10.51 -26.96
N LEU A 291 16.02 11.82 -27.17
CA LEU A 291 16.80 12.80 -26.37
C LEU A 291 15.92 13.69 -25.50
N SER A 292 14.72 14.03 -25.96
CA SER A 292 13.88 15.04 -25.31
C SER A 292 12.40 14.82 -25.58
N ALA A 293 11.56 15.53 -24.80
CA ALA A 293 10.12 15.57 -24.99
C ALA A 293 9.59 16.97 -24.75
N THR A 294 8.57 17.34 -25.51
CA THR A 294 7.78 18.55 -25.30
C THR A 294 6.34 18.14 -24.97
N SER A 295 5.65 18.85 -24.10
CA SER A 295 4.27 18.55 -23.75
C SER A 295 3.44 19.81 -23.57
N GLU A 296 2.16 19.71 -23.89
CA GLU A 296 1.16 20.74 -23.68
C GLU A 296 -0.05 20.17 -22.95
N ILE A 297 -0.56 20.92 -21.95
CA ILE A 297 -1.68 20.52 -21.11
C ILE A 297 -2.90 21.35 -21.49
N LYS A 298 -4.02 20.69 -21.77
CA LYS A 298 -5.31 21.32 -22.01
C LYS A 298 -6.33 20.85 -21.00
N THR A 299 -7.02 21.81 -20.40
CA THR A 299 -8.08 21.56 -19.41
C THR A 299 -9.41 22.00 -19.97
N VAL A 300 -10.43 21.15 -19.85
CA VAL A 300 -11.79 21.40 -20.26
C VAL A 300 -12.73 21.07 -19.11
N THR A 301 -13.64 21.97 -18.76
CA THR A 301 -14.68 21.71 -17.78
C THR A 301 -15.90 21.08 -18.44
N VAL A 302 -16.36 19.95 -17.92
CA VAL A 302 -17.57 19.24 -18.39
C VAL A 302 -18.57 19.14 -17.24
N ASN A 303 -19.81 19.56 -17.50
CA ASN A 303 -20.92 19.44 -16.55
C ASN A 303 -21.83 18.29 -16.97
N ILE A 304 -21.97 17.31 -16.12
CA ILE A 304 -22.86 16.14 -16.33
C ILE A 304 -24.06 16.28 -15.39
N ILE A 305 -25.27 16.25 -15.92
CA ILE A 305 -26.51 16.34 -15.16
C ILE A 305 -27.37 15.11 -15.37
N GLU A 306 -28.27 14.86 -14.43
CA GLU A 306 -29.29 13.80 -14.56
C GLU A 306 -30.24 14.13 -15.70
N LYS A 307 -30.70 13.08 -16.40
CA LYS A 307 -31.76 13.20 -17.41
C LYS A 307 -33.11 13.10 -16.66
N PHE A 308 -33.89 14.17 -16.73
CA PHE A 308 -35.23 14.21 -16.12
C PHE A 308 -36.23 13.33 -16.88
#